data_924c82989d51f7ec3b110a4de9ad4964
#
_entry.id   924c82989d51f7ec3b110a4de9ad4964
#
_cell.length_a   1.000
_cell.length_b   1.000
_cell.length_c   1.000
_cell.angle_alpha   90.00
_cell.angle_beta   90.00
_cell.angle_gamma   90.00
#
_symmetry.space_group_name_H-M   'P 1'
#
loop_
_entity.id
_entity.type
_entity.pdbx_description
1 polymer ?
#
loop_
_entity_poly.entity_id
_entity_poly.type
_entity_poly.pdbx_seq_one_letter_code
_entity_poly.pdbx_strand_id
1 'polypeptide(L)'
;MVLDGARAGSINKLWQASLARWVLVATLIVALGSCVSRPGSKILESTGQRRGGRSVTVLVATLRTPDPGSITAFTSGQSQTLRFARYVISIPPTHKTDAIEWPGDPPDPGTDFVTIESARLSEAEFRSGIAGTASNGRSTRLYVHGYNNSFQETVYRLAQIAVDAHDNRIPVLFAWPSQGRPLSYSADRAAAAASADGLARTIEILVEPPRAQVVLLAHSMGGWLTMETLARMSRERRRSILDRLSNVVLAAPDIDVTDMVRQLEIIGRLPRPLTLLVSSDDGALTLSRIITGGRRVGADDVHDPWVQSAAKRYGARVVDISELTTTDPPPWKGPVGMLVE
;
A
#
# COMPACT_ATOMS: atom_id res chain seq x y z
N MET A 1 6.53 -20.77 -66.82
CA MET A 1 5.51 -20.74 -65.75
C MET A 1 5.95 -21.70 -64.64
N VAL A 2 6.95 -21.31 -63.86
CA VAL A 2 7.38 -21.99 -62.61
C VAL A 2 8.23 -21.01 -61.81
N LEU A 3 7.64 -20.15 -61.00
CA LEU A 3 8.34 -19.29 -59.99
C LEU A 3 7.49 -18.87 -58.78
N ASP A 4 6.36 -19.54 -58.51
CA ASP A 4 5.49 -19.10 -57.38
C ASP A 4 5.47 -20.02 -56.12
N GLY A 5 6.12 -21.18 -56.18
CA GLY A 5 6.11 -22.13 -55.05
C GLY A 5 7.11 -21.85 -53.91
N ALA A 6 8.17 -21.10 -54.18
CA ALA A 6 9.24 -20.89 -53.19
C ALA A 6 8.99 -19.78 -52.17
N ARG A 7 8.16 -18.80 -52.49
CA ARG A 7 7.86 -17.67 -51.58
C ARG A 7 6.85 -18.01 -50.49
N ALA A 8 5.86 -18.84 -50.75
CA ALA A 8 4.84 -19.23 -49.76
C ALA A 8 5.41 -20.11 -48.62
N GLY A 9 6.40 -20.95 -48.92
CA GLY A 9 7.06 -21.81 -47.92
C GLY A 9 7.94 -21.06 -46.91
N SER A 10 8.52 -19.91 -47.30
CA SER A 10 9.40 -19.12 -46.42
C SER A 10 8.60 -18.24 -45.46
N ILE A 11 7.45 -17.71 -45.88
CA ILE A 11 6.57 -16.89 -45.06
C ILE A 11 5.95 -17.76 -43.95
N ASN A 12 5.49 -18.96 -44.26
CA ASN A 12 4.94 -19.89 -43.28
C ASN A 12 5.96 -20.32 -42.20
N LYS A 13 7.23 -20.51 -42.57
CA LYS A 13 8.30 -20.82 -41.59
C LYS A 13 8.61 -19.66 -40.67
N LEU A 14 8.55 -18.42 -41.15
CA LEU A 14 8.76 -17.21 -40.33
C LEU A 14 7.62 -17.00 -39.35
N TRP A 15 6.38 -17.22 -39.75
CA TRP A 15 5.22 -17.16 -38.88
C TRP A 15 5.22 -18.24 -37.81
N GLN A 16 5.58 -19.48 -38.16
CA GLN A 16 5.70 -20.57 -37.19
C GLN A 16 6.83 -20.34 -36.18
N ALA A 17 7.99 -19.80 -36.63
CA ALA A 17 9.08 -19.46 -35.74
C ALA A 17 8.72 -18.28 -34.78
N SER A 18 7.94 -17.32 -35.26
CA SER A 18 7.42 -16.22 -34.44
C SER A 18 6.42 -16.73 -33.38
N LEU A 19 5.44 -17.56 -33.80
CA LEU A 19 4.47 -18.16 -32.88
C LEU A 19 5.16 -19.02 -31.80
N ALA A 20 6.13 -19.84 -32.17
CA ALA A 20 6.90 -20.67 -31.24
C ALA A 20 7.67 -19.81 -30.23
N ARG A 21 8.25 -18.68 -30.65
CA ARG A 21 8.91 -17.72 -29.76
C ARG A 21 7.93 -17.10 -28.77
N TRP A 22 6.75 -16.67 -29.22
CA TRP A 22 5.74 -16.09 -28.34
C TRP A 22 5.16 -17.11 -27.36
N VAL A 23 4.95 -18.36 -27.78
CA VAL A 23 4.55 -19.47 -26.90
C VAL A 23 5.64 -19.76 -25.87
N LEU A 24 6.91 -19.75 -26.29
CA LEU A 24 8.04 -19.99 -25.37
C LEU A 24 8.18 -18.85 -24.35
N VAL A 25 8.02 -17.59 -24.77
CA VAL A 25 8.02 -16.42 -23.89
C VAL A 25 6.83 -16.46 -22.94
N ALA A 26 5.63 -16.80 -23.43
CA ALA A 26 4.45 -16.95 -22.58
C ALA A 26 4.60 -18.08 -21.57
N THR A 27 5.18 -19.21 -21.97
CA THR A 27 5.44 -20.35 -21.08
C THR A 27 6.52 -20.01 -20.04
N LEU A 28 7.54 -19.25 -20.41
CA LEU A 28 8.60 -18.79 -19.51
C LEU A 28 8.05 -17.78 -18.49
N ILE A 29 7.16 -16.87 -18.91
CA ILE A 29 6.48 -15.93 -18.02
C ILE A 29 5.57 -16.66 -17.03
N VAL A 30 4.85 -17.69 -17.47
CA VAL A 30 4.02 -18.54 -16.60
C VAL A 30 4.88 -19.37 -15.64
N ALA A 31 6.03 -19.89 -16.10
CA ALA A 31 6.95 -20.67 -15.26
C ALA A 31 7.69 -19.82 -14.21
N LEU A 32 8.01 -18.57 -14.52
CA LEU A 32 8.63 -17.62 -13.56
C LEU A 32 7.64 -17.04 -12.55
N GLY A 33 6.31 -17.11 -12.85
CA GLY A 33 5.25 -16.66 -11.91
C GLY A 33 4.84 -17.69 -10.86
N SER A 34 5.38 -18.90 -10.86
CA SER A 34 4.76 -20.05 -10.17
C SER A 34 5.39 -20.50 -8.86
N CYS A 35 6.29 -19.74 -8.20
CA CYS A 35 6.93 -20.27 -6.97
C CYS A 35 7.11 -19.32 -5.79
N VAL A 36 6.42 -18.20 -5.70
CA VAL A 36 6.32 -17.50 -4.40
C VAL A 36 4.88 -17.58 -3.92
N SER A 37 4.59 -18.63 -3.16
CA SER A 37 3.29 -18.75 -2.49
C SER A 37 3.12 -17.58 -1.52
N ARG A 38 2.06 -16.78 -1.72
CA ARG A 38 1.72 -15.72 -0.78
C ARG A 38 1.37 -16.33 0.58
N PRO A 39 1.74 -15.64 1.67
CA PRO A 39 1.39 -16.12 3.00
C PRO A 39 -0.13 -16.22 3.16
N GLY A 40 -0.62 -17.33 3.71
CA GLY A 40 -2.03 -17.53 4.04
C GLY A 40 -2.44 -16.74 5.28
N SER A 41 -3.76 -16.69 5.57
CA SER A 41 -4.30 -15.98 6.74
C SER A 41 -3.84 -16.57 8.09
N LYS A 42 -3.39 -17.83 8.11
CA LYS A 42 -2.88 -18.50 9.32
C LYS A 42 -1.73 -17.77 10.01
N ILE A 43 -0.90 -17.00 9.26
CA ILE A 43 0.19 -16.23 9.87
C ILE A 43 -0.30 -15.15 10.83
N LEU A 44 -1.60 -14.80 10.80
CA LEU A 44 -2.22 -13.85 11.72
C LEU A 44 -2.79 -14.51 12.99
N GLU A 45 -2.72 -15.83 13.08
CA GLU A 45 -3.09 -16.54 14.30
C GLU A 45 -2.03 -16.32 15.37
N SER A 46 -2.51 -16.10 16.60
CA SER A 46 -1.60 -15.88 17.74
C SER A 46 -0.83 -17.14 18.09
N THR A 47 0.48 -17.07 18.12
CA THR A 47 1.33 -18.16 18.59
C THR A 47 1.60 -18.09 20.09
N GLY A 48 1.38 -16.94 20.74
CA GLY A 48 1.71 -16.68 22.13
C GLY A 48 3.23 -16.71 22.43
N GLN A 49 4.05 -17.02 21.43
CA GLN A 49 5.50 -17.19 21.62
C GLN A 49 6.24 -15.86 21.44
N ARG A 50 6.98 -15.46 22.47
CA ARG A 50 7.90 -14.31 22.43
C ARG A 50 9.34 -14.81 22.59
N ARG A 51 10.22 -14.48 21.66
CA ARG A 51 11.67 -14.71 21.83
C ARG A 51 12.40 -13.38 21.62
N GLY A 52 12.70 -12.66 22.70
CA GLY A 52 13.75 -11.64 22.82
C GLY A 52 13.82 -10.49 21.80
N GLY A 53 12.93 -10.45 20.82
CA GLY A 53 12.89 -9.44 19.77
C GLY A 53 12.03 -8.22 20.14
N ARG A 54 12.07 -7.19 19.28
CA ARG A 54 11.17 -6.04 19.37
C ARG A 54 9.75 -6.49 18.96
N SER A 55 8.72 -5.86 19.49
CA SER A 55 7.34 -6.10 19.06
C SER A 55 6.68 -4.81 18.59
N VAL A 56 5.87 -4.93 17.56
CA VAL A 56 5.09 -3.82 16.97
C VAL A 56 3.61 -4.13 17.14
N THR A 57 2.87 -3.21 17.76
CA THR A 57 1.41 -3.28 17.81
C THR A 57 0.82 -2.52 16.63
N VAL A 58 0.13 -3.22 15.75
CA VAL A 58 -0.58 -2.67 14.60
C VAL A 58 -2.07 -2.61 14.92
N LEU A 59 -2.65 -1.43 14.91
CA LEU A 59 -4.10 -1.22 14.94
C LEU A 59 -4.64 -1.22 13.52
N VAL A 60 -5.79 -1.83 13.32
CA VAL A 60 -6.39 -1.98 11.98
C VAL A 60 -7.80 -1.45 11.97
N ALA A 61 -8.12 -0.63 10.96
CA ALA A 61 -9.48 -0.32 10.52
C ALA A 61 -9.67 -0.90 9.12
N THR A 62 -10.77 -1.61 8.86
CA THR A 62 -10.97 -2.31 7.60
C THR A 62 -12.43 -2.40 7.17
N LEU A 63 -12.65 -2.34 5.85
CA LEU A 63 -13.91 -2.67 5.19
C LEU A 63 -13.91 -4.08 4.57
N ARG A 64 -12.94 -4.92 4.92
CA ARG A 64 -12.90 -6.31 4.50
C ARG A 64 -13.90 -7.14 5.29
N THR A 65 -14.47 -8.17 4.66
CA THR A 65 -15.31 -9.14 5.38
C THR A 65 -14.45 -10.04 6.27
N PRO A 66 -14.95 -10.44 7.46
CA PRO A 66 -14.27 -11.42 8.30
C PRO A 66 -14.01 -12.73 7.55
N ASP A 67 -12.86 -13.32 7.79
CA ASP A 67 -12.54 -14.67 7.30
C ASP A 67 -13.29 -15.68 8.18
N PRO A 68 -14.20 -16.54 7.63
CA PRO A 68 -14.91 -17.55 8.41
C PRO A 68 -13.98 -18.63 8.96
N GLY A 69 -12.80 -18.83 8.37
CA GLY A 69 -11.78 -19.78 8.81
C GLY A 69 -10.82 -19.23 9.87
N SER A 70 -10.97 -17.98 10.31
CA SER A 70 -10.08 -17.34 11.26
C SER A 70 -10.84 -16.43 12.23
N ILE A 71 -10.43 -16.44 13.51
CA ILE A 71 -11.02 -15.58 14.54
C ILE A 71 -10.71 -14.10 14.27
N THR A 72 -9.55 -13.78 13.70
CA THR A 72 -9.07 -12.39 13.59
C THR A 72 -8.82 -11.92 12.18
N ALA A 73 -8.59 -12.81 11.21
CA ALA A 73 -8.28 -12.44 9.84
C ALA A 73 -9.52 -11.93 9.06
N PHE A 74 -9.23 -11.28 7.92
CA PHE A 74 -10.22 -10.74 6.99
C PHE A 74 -9.90 -11.18 5.56
N THR A 75 -10.94 -11.37 4.76
CA THR A 75 -10.85 -11.77 3.34
C THR A 75 -10.66 -10.56 2.42
N SER A 76 -10.65 -10.77 1.10
CA SER A 76 -10.74 -9.71 0.10
C SER A 76 -12.17 -9.23 -0.17
N GLY A 77 -13.18 -9.83 0.48
CA GLY A 77 -14.58 -9.41 0.33
C GLY A 77 -14.82 -8.02 0.91
N GLN A 78 -15.68 -7.25 0.25
CA GLN A 78 -16.03 -5.90 0.68
C GLN A 78 -17.21 -5.89 1.64
N SER A 79 -17.12 -5.09 2.70
CA SER A 79 -18.17 -4.81 3.67
C SER A 79 -18.48 -3.32 3.70
N GLN A 80 -19.74 -2.96 4.01
CA GLN A 80 -20.13 -1.58 4.30
C GLN A 80 -19.85 -1.19 5.77
N THR A 81 -19.57 -2.16 6.63
CA THR A 81 -19.32 -1.93 8.05
C THR A 81 -17.83 -1.85 8.30
N LEU A 82 -17.38 -0.72 8.86
CA LEU A 82 -16.01 -0.55 9.32
C LEU A 82 -15.77 -1.45 10.54
N ARG A 83 -14.70 -2.22 10.50
CA ARG A 83 -14.29 -3.16 11.54
C ARG A 83 -12.89 -2.85 12.02
N PHE A 84 -12.60 -3.27 13.24
CA PHE A 84 -11.32 -2.99 13.89
C PHE A 84 -10.67 -4.24 14.43
N ALA A 85 -9.34 -4.23 14.43
CA ALA A 85 -8.54 -5.32 14.99
C ALA A 85 -7.21 -4.78 15.53
N ARG A 86 -6.54 -5.62 16.30
CA ARG A 86 -5.19 -5.39 16.82
C ARG A 86 -4.35 -6.63 16.58
N TYR A 87 -3.13 -6.40 16.11
CA TYR A 87 -2.10 -7.43 15.96
C TYR A 87 -0.83 -6.97 16.65
N VAL A 88 -0.20 -7.87 17.39
CA VAL A 88 1.14 -7.68 17.95
C VAL A 88 2.08 -8.59 17.21
N ILE A 89 2.99 -8.00 16.46
CA ILE A 89 3.96 -8.72 15.62
C ILE A 89 5.31 -8.69 16.32
N SER A 90 5.88 -9.87 16.58
CA SER A 90 7.26 -10.03 17.02
C SER A 90 8.19 -9.92 15.83
N ILE A 91 9.23 -9.11 15.95
CA ILE A 91 10.25 -8.89 14.94
C ILE A 91 11.49 -9.69 15.37
N PRO A 92 12.05 -10.55 14.52
CA PRO A 92 13.21 -11.36 14.90
C PRO A 92 14.45 -10.48 15.15
N PRO A 93 15.37 -10.88 16.04
CA PRO A 93 16.62 -10.15 16.24
C PRO A 93 17.53 -10.13 15.02
N THR A 94 17.31 -11.04 14.06
CA THR A 94 18.02 -11.15 12.78
C THR A 94 17.43 -10.30 11.66
N HIS A 95 16.40 -9.49 11.97
CA HIS A 95 15.69 -8.66 10.97
C HIS A 95 16.63 -7.80 10.16
N LYS A 96 16.39 -7.77 8.85
CA LYS A 96 17.09 -6.91 7.89
C LYS A 96 16.15 -5.83 7.39
N THR A 97 16.61 -4.59 7.39
CA THR A 97 15.87 -3.45 6.82
C THR A 97 15.30 -3.78 5.44
N ASP A 98 14.09 -3.32 5.16
CA ASP A 98 13.31 -3.55 3.92
C ASP A 98 12.86 -5.01 3.66
N ALA A 99 13.21 -5.95 4.51
CA ALA A 99 12.76 -7.33 4.42
C ALA A 99 11.54 -7.59 5.31
N ILE A 100 10.76 -8.60 4.97
CA ILE A 100 9.85 -9.28 5.89
C ILE A 100 10.29 -10.72 5.90
N GLU A 101 10.80 -11.17 7.02
CA GLU A 101 11.13 -12.56 7.26
C GLU A 101 9.80 -13.29 7.51
N TRP A 102 9.23 -13.81 6.42
CA TRP A 102 7.92 -14.48 6.46
C TRP A 102 7.95 -15.72 7.31
N PRO A 103 6.89 -15.98 8.12
CA PRO A 103 6.83 -17.17 8.97
C PRO A 103 6.94 -18.46 8.17
N GLY A 104 7.79 -19.37 8.65
CA GLY A 104 7.80 -20.77 8.25
C GLY A 104 6.62 -21.55 8.83
N ASP A 105 6.61 -22.86 8.64
CA ASP A 105 5.64 -23.79 9.26
C ASP A 105 6.41 -24.94 9.92
N PRO A 106 6.56 -24.94 11.25
CA PRO A 106 6.10 -23.95 12.23
C PRO A 106 6.89 -22.63 12.20
N PRO A 107 6.29 -21.48 12.61
CA PRO A 107 6.98 -20.21 12.66
C PRO A 107 8.04 -20.16 13.76
N ASP A 108 9.22 -19.57 13.48
CA ASP A 108 10.29 -19.37 14.48
C ASP A 108 10.45 -17.87 14.81
N PRO A 109 10.06 -17.41 16.01
CA PRO A 109 10.25 -16.01 16.42
C PRO A 109 11.72 -15.55 16.47
N GLY A 110 12.69 -16.46 16.38
CA GLY A 110 14.11 -16.11 16.32
C GLY A 110 14.57 -15.63 14.96
N THR A 111 13.87 -16.04 13.90
CA THR A 111 14.22 -15.76 12.50
C THR A 111 13.09 -15.13 11.70
N ASP A 112 11.84 -15.23 12.17
CA ASP A 112 10.65 -14.87 11.44
C ASP A 112 9.88 -13.74 12.13
N PHE A 113 9.18 -12.92 11.34
CA PHE A 113 8.08 -12.10 11.86
C PHE A 113 6.95 -13.03 12.31
N VAL A 114 6.48 -12.91 13.53
CA VAL A 114 5.45 -13.81 14.06
C VAL A 114 4.36 -13.01 14.77
N THR A 115 3.09 -13.33 14.48
CA THR A 115 1.96 -12.79 15.23
C THR A 115 1.91 -13.44 16.62
N ILE A 116 2.16 -12.66 17.67
CA ILE A 116 2.14 -13.14 19.06
C ILE A 116 0.81 -12.90 19.75
N GLU A 117 0.07 -11.87 19.35
CA GLU A 117 -1.29 -11.57 19.82
C GLU A 117 -2.13 -11.05 18.65
N SER A 118 -3.40 -11.43 18.61
CA SER A 118 -4.38 -10.88 17.68
C SER A 118 -5.76 -10.83 18.32
N ALA A 119 -6.52 -9.76 18.07
CA ALA A 119 -7.87 -9.59 18.57
C ALA A 119 -8.71 -8.73 17.61
N ARG A 120 -10.00 -9.06 17.46
CA ARG A 120 -10.98 -8.11 16.91
C ARG A 120 -11.32 -7.11 18.01
N LEU A 121 -11.52 -5.86 17.61
CA LEU A 121 -11.87 -4.78 18.52
C LEU A 121 -13.25 -4.23 18.16
N SER A 122 -13.97 -3.75 19.15
CA SER A 122 -15.06 -2.81 18.96
C SER A 122 -14.52 -1.42 18.58
N GLU A 123 -15.35 -0.55 18.02
CA GLU A 123 -14.97 0.85 17.76
C GLU A 123 -14.53 1.55 19.05
N ALA A 124 -15.18 1.28 20.18
CA ALA A 124 -14.84 1.88 21.48
C ALA A 124 -13.44 1.48 21.95
N GLU A 125 -13.06 0.20 21.83
CA GLU A 125 -11.71 -0.28 22.17
C GLU A 125 -10.65 0.31 21.25
N PHE A 126 -10.93 0.41 19.93
CA PHE A 126 -10.03 1.05 18.97
C PHE A 126 -9.81 2.53 19.32
N ARG A 127 -10.88 3.30 19.58
CA ARG A 127 -10.81 4.70 20.03
C ARG A 127 -10.04 4.86 21.33
N SER A 128 -10.28 3.99 22.30
CA SER A 128 -9.56 3.98 23.57
C SER A 128 -8.06 3.78 23.38
N GLY A 129 -7.67 2.86 22.48
CA GLY A 129 -6.27 2.65 22.11
C GLY A 129 -5.61 3.90 21.51
N ILE A 130 -6.33 4.61 20.62
CA ILE A 130 -5.84 5.85 20.01
C ILE A 130 -5.76 6.99 21.05
N ALA A 131 -6.79 7.15 21.88
CA ALA A 131 -6.82 8.19 22.92
C ALA A 131 -5.71 8.01 23.96
N GLY A 132 -5.46 6.77 24.40
CA GLY A 132 -4.36 6.45 25.30
C GLY A 132 -2.99 6.77 24.71
N THR A 133 -2.85 6.63 23.40
CA THR A 133 -1.64 7.00 22.67
C THR A 133 -1.41 8.50 22.66
N ALA A 134 -2.43 9.25 22.27
CA ALA A 134 -2.38 10.72 22.20
C ALA A 134 -2.10 11.35 23.57
N SER A 135 -2.69 10.82 24.66
CA SER A 135 -2.43 11.27 26.02
C SER A 135 -0.99 11.06 26.48
N ASN A 136 -0.33 10.03 25.97
CA ASN A 136 1.09 9.75 26.22
C ASN A 136 2.05 10.54 25.29
N GLY A 137 1.53 11.53 24.53
CA GLY A 137 2.32 12.37 23.63
C GLY A 137 2.81 11.65 22.37
N ARG A 138 2.34 10.43 22.10
CA ARG A 138 2.70 9.68 20.88
C ARG A 138 1.78 10.08 19.74
N SER A 139 2.36 10.26 18.56
CA SER A 139 1.61 10.46 17.33
C SER A 139 1.20 9.13 16.68
N THR A 140 0.31 9.18 15.72
CA THR A 140 -0.19 8.03 14.97
C THR A 140 0.30 8.09 13.53
N ARG A 141 0.69 6.95 12.96
CA ARG A 141 0.91 6.79 11.53
C ARG A 141 -0.24 6.00 10.94
N LEU A 142 -1.06 6.64 10.11
CA LEU A 142 -2.06 5.95 9.29
C LEU A 142 -1.42 5.51 7.98
N TYR A 143 -1.40 4.20 7.72
CA TYR A 143 -0.95 3.63 6.47
C TYR A 143 -2.13 3.16 5.62
N VAL A 144 -2.15 3.58 4.35
CA VAL A 144 -3.13 3.15 3.34
C VAL A 144 -2.38 2.40 2.26
N HIS A 145 -2.59 1.08 2.20
CA HIS A 145 -1.84 0.20 1.32
C HIS A 145 -2.21 0.35 -0.16
N GLY A 146 -1.35 -0.15 -1.03
CA GLY A 146 -1.52 -0.14 -2.47
C GLY A 146 -2.37 -1.29 -3.01
N TYR A 147 -2.40 -1.38 -4.32
CA TYR A 147 -2.99 -2.44 -5.12
C TYR A 147 -2.28 -3.79 -4.90
N ASN A 148 -3.00 -4.89 -5.16
CA ASN A 148 -2.45 -6.25 -5.16
C ASN A 148 -1.88 -6.70 -3.80
N ASN A 149 -2.53 -6.32 -2.70
CA ASN A 149 -2.12 -6.71 -1.36
C ASN A 149 -3.19 -7.57 -0.68
N SER A 150 -2.82 -8.71 -0.12
CA SER A 150 -3.67 -9.44 0.82
C SER A 150 -3.69 -8.75 2.18
N PHE A 151 -4.66 -9.12 3.03
CA PHE A 151 -4.81 -8.51 4.34
C PHE A 151 -3.57 -8.74 5.21
N GLN A 152 -3.10 -9.97 5.31
CA GLN A 152 -1.94 -10.35 6.12
C GLN A 152 -0.65 -9.67 5.64
N GLU A 153 -0.45 -9.54 4.33
CA GLU A 153 0.69 -8.81 3.79
C GLU A 153 0.72 -7.36 4.24
N THR A 154 -0.44 -6.70 4.30
CA THR A 154 -0.51 -5.29 4.72
C THR A 154 -0.24 -5.10 6.20
N VAL A 155 -0.68 -6.04 7.06
CA VAL A 155 -0.39 -6.02 8.51
C VAL A 155 1.12 -6.15 8.75
N TYR A 156 1.76 -7.15 8.14
CA TYR A 156 3.20 -7.39 8.28
C TYR A 156 4.03 -6.26 7.67
N ARG A 157 3.61 -5.73 6.51
CA ARG A 157 4.27 -4.58 5.88
C ARG A 157 4.26 -3.35 6.78
N LEU A 158 3.14 -3.04 7.44
CA LEU A 158 3.12 -1.90 8.36
C LEU A 158 3.97 -2.14 9.60
N ALA A 159 4.05 -3.37 10.10
CA ALA A 159 4.96 -3.71 11.19
C ALA A 159 6.43 -3.52 10.78
N GLN A 160 6.80 -3.95 9.56
CA GLN A 160 8.12 -3.75 8.99
C GLN A 160 8.44 -2.25 8.82
N ILE A 161 7.55 -1.46 8.21
CA ILE A 161 7.72 -0.01 8.07
C ILE A 161 7.95 0.65 9.44
N ALA A 162 7.22 0.24 10.48
CA ALA A 162 7.34 0.82 11.80
C ALA A 162 8.69 0.50 12.47
N VAL A 163 9.22 -0.71 12.29
CA VAL A 163 10.49 -1.10 12.89
C VAL A 163 11.68 -0.49 12.15
N ASP A 164 11.63 -0.44 10.82
CA ASP A 164 12.72 0.09 9.98
C ASP A 164 12.87 1.61 10.13
N ALA A 165 11.75 2.30 10.22
CA ALA A 165 11.75 3.73 10.47
C ALA A 165 12.14 4.12 11.91
N HIS A 166 12.45 3.16 12.79
CA HIS A 166 12.71 3.40 14.22
C HIS A 166 11.66 4.32 14.87
N ASP A 167 10.41 4.19 14.42
CA ASP A 167 9.34 5.13 14.68
C ASP A 167 8.59 4.80 15.97
N ASN A 168 8.47 5.79 16.83
CA ASN A 168 7.70 5.68 18.08
C ASN A 168 6.19 5.94 17.88
N ARG A 169 5.75 6.24 16.66
CA ARG A 169 4.33 6.43 16.36
C ARG A 169 3.59 5.10 16.47
N ILE A 170 2.29 5.16 16.76
CA ILE A 170 1.46 3.96 16.68
C ILE A 170 1.08 3.71 15.23
N PRO A 171 1.44 2.54 14.69
CA PRO A 171 1.04 2.17 13.33
C PRO A 171 -0.45 1.79 13.31
N VAL A 172 -1.21 2.48 12.47
CA VAL A 172 -2.62 2.20 12.16
C VAL A 172 -2.72 1.89 10.68
N LEU A 173 -3.30 0.74 10.35
CA LEU A 173 -3.57 0.31 8.99
C LEU A 173 -5.01 0.62 8.62
N PHE A 174 -5.24 1.28 7.49
CA PHE A 174 -6.53 1.21 6.81
C PHE A 174 -6.45 0.15 5.70
N ALA A 175 -7.08 -1.01 5.95
CA ALA A 175 -7.05 -2.14 5.04
C ALA A 175 -8.31 -2.17 4.16
N TRP A 176 -8.25 -1.50 3.00
CA TRP A 176 -9.31 -1.58 1.99
C TRP A 176 -9.27 -2.96 1.26
N PRO A 177 -10.39 -3.46 0.69
CA PRO A 177 -10.52 -4.84 0.21
C PRO A 177 -9.89 -5.08 -1.17
N SER A 178 -8.55 -4.89 -1.29
CA SER A 178 -7.79 -5.34 -2.47
C SER A 178 -7.88 -6.86 -2.61
N GLN A 179 -8.01 -7.35 -3.84
CA GLN A 179 -8.10 -8.77 -4.16
C GLN A 179 -6.79 -9.53 -3.93
N GLY A 180 -5.66 -8.83 -3.86
CA GLY A 180 -4.36 -9.45 -3.75
C GLY A 180 -3.98 -10.28 -4.99
N ARG A 181 -4.41 -9.88 -6.17
CA ARG A 181 -4.16 -10.58 -7.45
C ARG A 181 -3.72 -9.59 -8.52
N PRO A 182 -2.62 -9.89 -9.26
CA PRO A 182 -2.08 -8.98 -10.28
C PRO A 182 -3.05 -8.60 -11.40
N LEU A 183 -4.00 -9.45 -11.73
CA LEU A 183 -4.97 -9.19 -12.81
C LEU A 183 -6.26 -8.49 -12.33
N SER A 184 -6.37 -8.15 -11.05
CA SER A 184 -7.57 -7.56 -10.45
C SER A 184 -7.51 -6.03 -10.34
N TYR A 185 -6.72 -5.34 -11.16
CA TYR A 185 -6.52 -3.90 -11.06
C TYR A 185 -7.83 -3.09 -11.08
N SER A 186 -8.72 -3.36 -12.05
CA SER A 186 -10.01 -2.65 -12.16
C SER A 186 -10.94 -2.94 -10.99
N ALA A 187 -10.96 -4.18 -10.49
CA ALA A 187 -11.74 -4.56 -9.32
C ALA A 187 -11.20 -3.87 -8.05
N ASP A 188 -9.88 -3.83 -7.89
CA ASP A 188 -9.22 -3.14 -6.78
C ASP A 188 -9.48 -1.63 -6.83
N ARG A 189 -9.47 -1.02 -8.02
CA ARG A 189 -9.81 0.40 -8.20
C ARG A 189 -11.25 0.72 -7.76
N ALA A 190 -12.21 -0.14 -8.11
CA ALA A 190 -13.60 -0.01 -7.68
C ALA A 190 -13.75 -0.20 -6.16
N ALA A 191 -13.07 -1.21 -5.59
CA ALA A 191 -13.07 -1.47 -4.16
C ALA A 191 -12.43 -0.31 -3.36
N ALA A 192 -11.33 0.26 -3.85
CA ALA A 192 -10.73 1.46 -3.28
C ALA A 192 -11.70 2.64 -3.30
N ALA A 193 -12.35 2.91 -4.45
CA ALA A 193 -13.34 3.98 -4.58
C ALA A 193 -14.50 3.85 -3.58
N ALA A 194 -15.00 2.63 -3.39
CA ALA A 194 -16.06 2.31 -2.44
C ALA A 194 -15.60 2.37 -0.97
N SER A 195 -14.30 2.45 -0.72
CA SER A 195 -13.72 2.51 0.62
C SER A 195 -13.49 3.96 1.13
N ALA A 196 -13.77 4.97 0.32
CA ALA A 196 -13.50 6.37 0.66
C ALA A 196 -14.17 6.83 1.96
N ASP A 197 -15.44 6.47 2.18
CA ASP A 197 -16.17 6.87 3.40
C ASP A 197 -15.60 6.16 4.65
N GLY A 198 -15.17 4.89 4.52
CA GLY A 198 -14.52 4.17 5.60
C GLY A 198 -13.15 4.76 5.97
N LEU A 199 -12.37 5.19 4.97
CA LEU A 199 -11.12 5.91 5.21
C LEU A 199 -11.37 7.26 5.86
N ALA A 200 -12.37 8.02 5.39
CA ALA A 200 -12.78 9.28 5.98
C ALA A 200 -13.12 9.12 7.48
N ARG A 201 -13.95 8.12 7.79
CA ARG A 201 -14.32 7.79 9.17
C ARG A 201 -13.11 7.38 10.02
N THR A 202 -12.21 6.60 9.45
CA THR A 202 -10.97 6.21 10.14
C THR A 202 -10.12 7.43 10.49
N ILE A 203 -9.90 8.34 9.54
CA ILE A 203 -9.14 9.57 9.78
C ILE A 203 -9.80 10.40 10.87
N GLU A 204 -11.14 10.55 10.87
CA GLU A 204 -11.87 11.28 11.92
C GLU A 204 -11.61 10.71 13.30
N ILE A 205 -11.70 9.40 13.45
CA ILE A 205 -11.41 8.72 14.73
C ILE A 205 -9.97 9.04 15.19
N LEU A 206 -9.01 9.04 14.27
CA LEU A 206 -7.60 9.28 14.61
C LEU A 206 -7.33 10.73 15.01
N VAL A 207 -8.04 11.71 14.45
CA VAL A 207 -7.85 13.13 14.75
C VAL A 207 -8.75 13.66 15.87
N GLU A 208 -9.69 12.86 16.38
CA GLU A 208 -10.65 13.24 17.43
C GLU A 208 -9.97 13.65 18.76
N PRO A 209 -8.95 12.92 19.27
CA PRO A 209 -8.31 13.31 20.52
C PRO A 209 -7.72 14.73 20.45
N PRO A 210 -7.82 15.55 21.51
CA PRO A 210 -7.47 16.98 21.47
C PRO A 210 -6.04 17.28 21.04
N ARG A 211 -5.10 16.37 21.29
CA ARG A 211 -3.66 16.50 20.95
C ARG A 211 -3.22 15.50 19.90
N ALA A 212 -4.16 14.93 19.15
CA ALA A 212 -3.82 13.97 18.11
C ALA A 212 -2.90 14.60 17.06
N GLN A 213 -1.83 13.87 16.75
CA GLN A 213 -0.95 14.15 15.62
C GLN A 213 -0.95 12.93 14.73
N VAL A 214 -1.39 13.08 13.50
CA VAL A 214 -1.52 11.97 12.55
C VAL A 214 -0.66 12.25 11.33
N VAL A 215 0.27 11.34 11.05
CA VAL A 215 0.98 11.26 9.76
C VAL A 215 0.21 10.26 8.90
N LEU A 216 -0.21 10.69 7.73
CA LEU A 216 -0.86 9.84 6.74
C LEU A 216 0.17 9.43 5.69
N LEU A 217 0.44 8.13 5.57
CA LEU A 217 1.30 7.52 4.56
C LEU A 217 0.44 6.65 3.65
N ALA A 218 0.38 6.96 2.38
CA ALA A 218 -0.41 6.21 1.42
C ALA A 218 0.45 5.77 0.24
N HIS A 219 0.35 4.49 -0.13
CA HIS A 219 1.17 3.88 -1.18
C HIS A 219 0.33 3.56 -2.41
N SER A 220 0.84 3.89 -3.60
CA SER A 220 0.28 3.50 -4.90
C SER A 220 -1.21 3.85 -5.02
N MET A 221 -2.10 2.88 -5.29
CA MET A 221 -3.56 3.05 -5.33
C MET A 221 -4.16 3.56 -4.00
N GLY A 222 -3.50 3.31 -2.86
CA GLY A 222 -3.86 3.91 -1.57
C GLY A 222 -3.68 5.42 -1.56
N GLY A 223 -2.69 5.93 -2.30
CA GLY A 223 -2.50 7.37 -2.54
C GLY A 223 -3.68 7.98 -3.29
N TRP A 224 -4.12 7.32 -4.36
CA TRP A 224 -5.33 7.74 -5.07
C TRP A 224 -6.56 7.73 -4.18
N LEU A 225 -6.79 6.64 -3.42
CA LEU A 225 -7.89 6.53 -2.47
C LEU A 225 -7.87 7.68 -1.45
N THR A 226 -6.71 8.02 -0.94
CA THR A 226 -6.54 9.11 0.03
C THR A 226 -6.94 10.46 -0.56
N MET A 227 -6.45 10.79 -1.74
CA MET A 227 -6.79 12.05 -2.40
C MET A 227 -8.26 12.11 -2.79
N GLU A 228 -8.82 11.01 -3.27
CA GLU A 228 -10.25 10.89 -3.60
C GLU A 228 -11.12 11.06 -2.33
N THR A 229 -10.71 10.45 -1.22
CA THR A 229 -11.39 10.60 0.09
C THR A 229 -11.43 12.06 0.52
N LEU A 230 -10.29 12.75 0.48
CA LEU A 230 -10.20 14.16 0.84
C LEU A 230 -11.02 15.05 -0.11
N ALA A 231 -11.03 14.75 -1.40
CA ALA A 231 -11.79 15.51 -2.39
C ALA A 231 -13.32 15.36 -2.21
N ARG A 232 -13.80 14.17 -1.81
CA ARG A 232 -15.24 13.90 -1.61
C ARG A 232 -15.81 14.53 -0.33
N MET A 233 -14.97 14.83 0.66
CA MET A 233 -15.43 15.46 1.90
C MET A 233 -16.00 16.86 1.65
N SER A 234 -16.98 17.28 2.44
CA SER A 234 -17.38 18.69 2.48
C SER A 234 -16.17 19.57 2.86
N ARG A 235 -16.20 20.83 2.45
CA ARG A 235 -15.10 21.77 2.71
C ARG A 235 -14.82 21.91 4.22
N GLU A 236 -15.85 21.97 5.03
CA GLU A 236 -15.75 22.11 6.47
C GLU A 236 -15.12 20.87 7.11
N ARG A 237 -15.66 19.68 6.82
CA ARG A 237 -15.15 18.40 7.31
C ARG A 237 -13.69 18.20 6.93
N ARG A 238 -13.34 18.44 5.66
CA ARG A 238 -11.98 18.34 5.15
C ARG A 238 -11.01 19.27 5.89
N ARG A 239 -11.40 20.56 6.09
CA ARG A 239 -10.56 21.52 6.79
C ARG A 239 -10.28 21.10 8.22
N SER A 240 -11.30 20.68 8.97
CA SER A 240 -11.16 20.17 10.35
C SER A 240 -10.15 19.01 10.44
N ILE A 241 -10.15 18.12 9.47
CA ILE A 241 -9.21 16.99 9.39
C ILE A 241 -7.79 17.48 9.04
N LEU A 242 -7.66 18.28 7.99
CA LEU A 242 -6.34 18.72 7.49
C LEU A 242 -5.57 19.55 8.52
N ASP A 243 -6.24 20.32 9.35
CA ASP A 243 -5.62 21.09 10.43
C ASP A 243 -4.99 20.19 11.52
N ARG A 244 -5.44 18.93 11.61
CA ARG A 244 -4.97 17.92 12.58
C ARG A 244 -3.94 16.93 11.98
N LEU A 245 -3.83 16.85 10.66
CA LEU A 245 -2.80 16.02 10.01
C LEU A 245 -1.45 16.74 10.12
N SER A 246 -0.47 16.07 10.71
CA SER A 246 0.89 16.60 10.81
C SER A 246 1.66 16.46 9.49
N ASN A 247 1.36 15.46 8.68
CA ASN A 247 1.90 15.29 7.33
C ASN A 247 1.00 14.37 6.49
N VAL A 248 1.03 14.56 5.17
CA VAL A 248 0.43 13.65 4.18
C VAL A 248 1.52 13.29 3.18
N VAL A 249 1.87 12.02 3.14
CA VAL A 249 2.91 11.45 2.27
C VAL A 249 2.27 10.46 1.31
N LEU A 250 2.43 10.68 0.02
CA LEU A 250 2.03 9.74 -1.03
C LEU A 250 3.28 9.12 -1.63
N ALA A 251 3.46 7.83 -1.42
CA ALA A 251 4.59 7.08 -1.94
C ALA A 251 4.20 6.38 -3.24
N ALA A 252 4.93 6.64 -4.31
CA ALA A 252 4.69 6.12 -5.67
C ALA A 252 3.19 6.13 -6.03
N PRO A 253 2.49 7.30 -5.94
CA PRO A 253 1.04 7.35 -6.08
C PRO A 253 0.59 6.96 -7.49
N ASP A 254 -0.30 5.97 -7.56
CA ASP A 254 -0.94 5.51 -8.79
C ASP A 254 -2.14 6.42 -9.13
N ILE A 255 -1.84 7.67 -9.42
CA ILE A 255 -2.81 8.72 -9.72
C ILE A 255 -2.49 9.27 -11.11
N ASP A 256 -3.51 9.33 -11.97
CA ASP A 256 -3.38 10.08 -13.22
C ASP A 256 -3.14 11.57 -12.95
N VAL A 257 -2.25 12.18 -13.71
CA VAL A 257 -1.88 13.58 -13.52
C VAL A 257 -3.09 14.51 -13.57
N THR A 258 -4.04 14.27 -14.49
CA THR A 258 -5.26 15.07 -14.61
C THR A 258 -6.16 14.88 -13.38
N ASP A 259 -6.29 13.65 -12.89
CA ASP A 259 -7.03 13.36 -11.66
C ASP A 259 -6.40 14.04 -10.44
N MET A 260 -5.08 14.03 -10.34
CA MET A 260 -4.38 14.69 -9.24
C MET A 260 -4.62 16.20 -9.22
N VAL A 261 -4.54 16.85 -10.39
CA VAL A 261 -4.84 18.28 -10.50
C VAL A 261 -6.27 18.57 -10.09
N ARG A 262 -7.24 17.83 -10.63
CA ARG A 262 -8.67 17.96 -10.27
C ARG A 262 -8.88 17.79 -8.75
N GLN A 263 -8.27 16.79 -8.14
CA GLN A 263 -8.38 16.55 -6.70
C GLN A 263 -7.76 17.71 -5.91
N LEU A 264 -6.58 18.19 -6.31
CA LEU A 264 -5.93 19.34 -5.67
C LEU A 264 -6.71 20.63 -5.82
N GLU A 265 -7.39 20.87 -6.94
CA GLU A 265 -8.28 22.02 -7.12
C GLU A 265 -9.46 21.99 -6.14
N ILE A 266 -10.03 20.81 -5.88
CA ILE A 266 -11.13 20.63 -4.91
C ILE A 266 -10.63 20.75 -3.47
N ILE A 267 -9.48 20.10 -3.16
CA ILE A 267 -8.92 20.06 -1.80
C ILE A 267 -8.37 21.43 -1.40
N GLY A 268 -7.74 22.10 -2.34
CA GLY A 268 -6.99 23.33 -2.11
C GLY A 268 -5.60 23.06 -1.51
N ARG A 269 -4.93 24.13 -1.12
CA ARG A 269 -3.62 24.03 -0.49
C ARG A 269 -3.76 23.45 0.91
N LEU A 270 -2.99 22.41 1.22
CA LEU A 270 -2.95 21.81 2.55
C LEU A 270 -2.24 22.76 3.53
N PRO A 271 -2.63 22.77 4.81
CA PRO A 271 -1.97 23.55 5.85
C PRO A 271 -0.48 23.19 6.02
N ARG A 272 -0.14 21.94 5.77
CA ARG A 272 1.24 21.43 5.67
C ARG A 272 1.49 20.87 4.29
N PRO A 273 2.73 20.97 3.77
CA PRO A 273 3.05 20.49 2.42
C PRO A 273 2.67 19.00 2.24
N LEU A 274 1.96 18.71 1.15
CA LEU A 274 1.81 17.34 0.65
C LEU A 274 3.18 16.86 0.18
N THR A 275 3.64 15.70 0.64
CA THR A 275 4.90 15.11 0.17
C THR A 275 4.59 14.00 -0.83
N LEU A 276 5.16 14.09 -2.02
CA LEU A 276 5.10 13.09 -3.07
C LEU A 276 6.46 12.43 -3.20
N LEU A 277 6.53 11.13 -2.92
CA LEU A 277 7.71 10.33 -3.17
C LEU A 277 7.50 9.65 -4.52
N VAL A 278 8.35 9.95 -5.48
CA VAL A 278 8.23 9.45 -6.86
C VAL A 278 9.46 8.63 -7.24
N SER A 279 9.26 7.63 -8.12
CA SER A 279 10.34 6.80 -8.63
C SER A 279 10.10 6.55 -10.11
N SER A 280 11.05 6.97 -10.96
CA SER A 280 11.00 6.73 -12.40
C SER A 280 11.09 5.24 -12.75
N ASP A 281 11.65 4.42 -11.86
CA ASP A 281 11.95 3.00 -12.09
C ASP A 281 10.88 2.06 -11.54
N ASP A 282 9.72 2.58 -11.08
CA ASP A 282 8.64 1.76 -10.53
C ASP A 282 7.92 0.94 -11.62
N GLY A 283 8.25 -0.35 -11.68
CA GLY A 283 7.66 -1.29 -12.64
C GLY A 283 6.14 -1.49 -12.44
N ALA A 284 5.60 -1.32 -11.22
CA ALA A 284 4.17 -1.43 -10.96
C ALA A 284 3.40 -0.25 -11.55
N LEU A 285 3.95 0.96 -11.48
CA LEU A 285 3.39 2.14 -12.13
C LEU A 285 3.47 2.05 -13.67
N THR A 286 4.53 1.44 -14.19
CA THR A 286 4.65 1.14 -15.62
C THR A 286 3.54 0.19 -16.08
N LEU A 287 3.26 -0.88 -15.32
CA LEU A 287 2.15 -1.78 -15.62
C LEU A 287 0.78 -1.06 -15.53
N SER A 288 0.57 -0.22 -14.52
CA SER A 288 -0.63 0.61 -14.38
C SER A 288 -0.84 1.51 -15.61
N ARG A 289 0.23 2.14 -16.13
CA ARG A 289 0.19 2.96 -17.36
C ARG A 289 -0.24 2.14 -18.58
N ILE A 290 0.25 0.92 -18.72
CA ILE A 290 -0.10 0.02 -19.83
C ILE A 290 -1.60 -0.35 -19.78
N ILE A 291 -2.13 -0.62 -18.58
CA ILE A 291 -3.52 -1.05 -18.40
C ILE A 291 -4.51 0.11 -18.60
N THR A 292 -4.20 1.30 -18.09
CA THR A 292 -5.17 2.40 -17.99
C THR A 292 -4.88 3.58 -18.93
N GLY A 293 -3.67 3.63 -19.51
CA GLY A 293 -3.16 4.81 -20.22
C GLY A 293 -2.82 5.99 -19.29
N GLY A 294 -2.32 7.08 -19.86
CA GLY A 294 -2.04 8.33 -19.15
C GLY A 294 -0.70 8.35 -18.37
N ARG A 295 -0.36 9.53 -17.86
CA ARG A 295 0.84 9.76 -17.03
C ARG A 295 0.49 9.52 -15.56
N ARG A 296 1.39 8.84 -14.84
CA ARG A 296 1.24 8.59 -13.39
C ARG A 296 2.13 9.51 -12.59
N VAL A 297 1.55 10.21 -11.61
CA VAL A 297 2.29 11.14 -10.74
C VAL A 297 3.47 10.47 -10.05
N GLY A 298 3.31 9.21 -9.62
CA GLY A 298 4.38 8.47 -8.95
C GLY A 298 5.57 8.08 -9.82
N ALA A 299 5.42 8.14 -11.17
CA ALA A 299 6.46 7.83 -12.16
C ALA A 299 6.89 9.06 -12.98
N ASP A 300 6.49 10.26 -12.59
CA ASP A 300 6.87 11.47 -13.29
C ASP A 300 8.27 11.94 -12.92
N ASP A 301 8.93 12.58 -13.90
CA ASP A 301 10.23 13.22 -13.68
C ASP A 301 10.05 14.46 -12.78
N VAL A 302 10.77 14.48 -11.66
CA VAL A 302 10.77 15.61 -10.72
C VAL A 302 11.31 16.90 -11.35
N HIS A 303 12.11 16.79 -12.40
CA HIS A 303 12.69 17.94 -13.12
C HIS A 303 11.78 18.48 -14.23
N ASP A 304 10.65 17.80 -14.54
CA ASP A 304 9.66 18.30 -15.50
C ASP A 304 9.14 19.67 -15.03
N PRO A 305 9.27 20.75 -15.84
CA PRO A 305 8.83 22.10 -15.47
C PRO A 305 7.35 22.17 -15.07
N TRP A 306 6.52 21.30 -15.65
CA TRP A 306 5.10 21.23 -15.31
C TRP A 306 4.91 20.66 -13.89
N VAL A 307 5.64 19.58 -13.53
CA VAL A 307 5.61 18.98 -12.19
C VAL A 307 6.05 20.00 -11.14
N GLN A 308 7.13 20.72 -11.41
CA GLN A 308 7.64 21.77 -10.53
C GLN A 308 6.64 22.94 -10.37
N SER A 309 6.01 23.36 -11.46
CA SER A 309 5.01 24.42 -11.44
C SER A 309 3.76 24.00 -10.65
N ALA A 310 3.27 22.78 -10.86
CA ALA A 310 2.13 22.22 -10.12
C ALA A 310 2.46 22.06 -8.62
N ALA A 311 3.63 21.52 -8.29
CA ALA A 311 4.08 21.40 -6.91
C ALA A 311 4.11 22.76 -6.19
N LYS A 312 4.68 23.79 -6.83
CA LYS A 312 4.70 25.16 -6.29
C LYS A 312 3.30 25.73 -6.11
N ARG A 313 2.41 25.56 -7.09
CA ARG A 313 1.02 26.07 -7.06
C ARG A 313 0.25 25.51 -5.87
N TYR A 314 0.32 24.21 -5.64
CA TYR A 314 -0.44 23.51 -4.59
C TYR A 314 0.33 23.34 -3.28
N GLY A 315 1.57 23.82 -3.21
CA GLY A 315 2.43 23.71 -2.02
C GLY A 315 2.82 22.27 -1.72
N ALA A 316 3.01 21.45 -2.75
CA ALA A 316 3.51 20.09 -2.60
C ALA A 316 5.04 20.06 -2.63
N ARG A 317 5.62 19.07 -1.93
CA ARG A 317 7.03 18.70 -2.00
C ARG A 317 7.14 17.42 -2.83
N VAL A 318 7.95 17.43 -3.87
CA VAL A 318 8.25 16.25 -4.67
C VAL A 318 9.67 15.79 -4.32
N VAL A 319 9.83 14.52 -4.00
CA VAL A 319 11.09 13.89 -3.63
C VAL A 319 11.29 12.69 -4.54
N ASP A 320 12.41 12.69 -5.28
CA ASP A 320 12.82 11.56 -6.10
C ASP A 320 13.48 10.50 -5.21
N ILE A 321 13.01 9.27 -5.35
CA ILE A 321 13.52 8.12 -4.62
C ILE A 321 14.07 7.03 -5.55
N SER A 322 14.25 7.34 -6.83
CA SER A 322 14.72 6.36 -7.83
C SER A 322 16.08 5.76 -7.47
N GLU A 323 16.99 6.55 -6.91
CA GLU A 323 18.31 6.08 -6.51
C GLU A 323 18.31 5.20 -5.23
N LEU A 324 17.19 5.16 -4.50
CA LEU A 324 17.05 4.35 -3.28
C LEU A 324 16.60 2.91 -3.57
N THR A 325 16.41 2.56 -4.82
CA THR A 325 16.09 1.18 -5.20
C THR A 325 17.34 0.31 -5.06
N THR A 326 17.37 -0.47 -3.98
CA THR A 326 18.39 -1.52 -3.81
C THR A 326 18.25 -2.58 -4.88
N THR A 327 19.38 -3.06 -5.35
CA THR A 327 19.53 -4.15 -6.29
C THR A 327 18.62 -5.32 -5.92
N ASP A 328 17.64 -5.59 -6.80
CA ASP A 328 16.84 -6.82 -6.86
C ASP A 328 15.70 -6.98 -5.82
N PRO A 329 14.68 -6.11 -5.79
CA PRO A 329 13.49 -6.42 -5.01
C PRO A 329 12.48 -7.22 -5.86
N PRO A 330 11.81 -8.22 -5.30
CA PRO A 330 10.62 -8.78 -5.92
C PRO A 330 9.56 -7.68 -6.14
N PRO A 331 8.64 -7.82 -7.12
CA PRO A 331 7.74 -6.76 -7.59
C PRO A 331 6.81 -6.12 -6.55
N TRP A 332 6.83 -6.56 -5.30
CA TRP A 332 6.12 -5.98 -4.15
C TRP A 332 7.04 -5.31 -3.10
N LYS A 333 8.36 -5.29 -3.34
CA LYS A 333 9.31 -4.54 -2.52
C LYS A 333 9.55 -3.17 -3.14
N GLY A 334 8.78 -2.19 -2.75
CA GLY A 334 9.05 -0.79 -3.08
C GLY A 334 9.81 -0.09 -1.94
N PRO A 335 10.49 1.01 -2.22
CA PRO A 335 11.39 1.74 -1.29
C PRO A 335 10.66 2.47 -0.16
N VAL A 336 9.44 2.08 0.17
CA VAL A 336 8.59 2.77 1.18
C VAL A 336 9.13 2.62 2.60
N GLY A 337 9.98 1.63 2.87
CA GLY A 337 10.61 1.42 4.17
C GLY A 337 11.70 2.44 4.52
N MET A 338 12.45 2.95 3.52
CA MET A 338 13.62 3.81 3.72
C MET A 338 13.33 5.30 3.98
N LEU A 339 12.07 5.75 3.85
CA LEU A 339 11.78 7.19 3.67
C LEU A 339 11.03 7.84 4.81
N VAL A 340 11.07 7.28 5.98
CA VAL A 340 10.29 7.80 7.11
C VAL A 340 11.17 8.18 8.30
N GLU A 341 12.34 8.76 8.05
CA GLU A 341 13.09 9.54 9.03
C GLU A 341 12.59 10.97 9.20
#